data_9eea334194a52b4237f1de1e1cbce387
#
_entry.id   9eea334194a52b4237f1de1e1cbce387
#
_cell.length_a   1.000
_cell.length_b   1.000
_cell.length_c   1.000
_cell.angle_alpha   90.00
_cell.angle_beta   90.00
_cell.angle_gamma   90.00
#
_symmetry.space_group_name_H-M   'P 1'
#
loop_
_entity.id
_entity.type
_entity.pdbx_description
1 polymer ?
#
loop_
_entity_poly.entity_id
_entity_poly.type
_entity_poly.pdbx_seq_one_letter_code
_entity_poly.pdbx_strand_id
1 'polypeptide(L)'
;MRYAYNVVSGLWVVIMVSDNLLQNAEAGDAQAQYQIGINYLYGTDVPKDTTKAAEWFAKASEQGFLPAKREYAILLASGDGVEPDMEKAVEYLSLAADNLDPSALYHLGLMYEIGTGVPKDLQKAVRMLAYAAEMGYPGADIDAERIDKILTEERNRNLRARPILKLQISDVDVEAACCKRMLDSLLEQEIVFIDSYKGPALLGEDKDGMDTVLECCPFCGARIELVSHDKKY
;
A
#
# COMPACT_ATOMS: atom_id res chain seq x y z
N MET A 1 13.23 20.64 41.16
CA MET A 1 13.94 20.88 39.90
C MET A 1 15.23 20.08 39.89
N ARG A 2 15.26 18.95 39.18
CA ARG A 2 16.52 18.23 38.96
C ARG A 2 17.09 18.71 37.63
N TYR A 3 18.24 19.34 37.68
CA TYR A 3 18.98 19.80 36.52
C TYR A 3 19.85 18.64 36.00
N ALA A 4 19.57 18.09 34.83
CA ALA A 4 20.52 17.23 34.15
C ALA A 4 21.48 18.12 33.34
N TYR A 5 22.75 18.13 33.70
CA TYR A 5 23.77 18.91 33.00
C TYR A 5 24.46 18.04 31.96
N ASN A 6 24.40 18.45 30.71
CA ASN A 6 25.23 17.83 29.68
C ASN A 6 26.18 18.88 29.09
N VAL A 7 27.47 18.57 29.03
CA VAL A 7 28.50 19.48 28.51
C VAL A 7 28.71 19.16 27.05
N VAL A 8 28.09 19.93 26.18
CA VAL A 8 28.39 19.89 24.74
C VAL A 8 29.11 21.18 24.40
N SER A 9 30.38 21.08 23.98
CA SER A 9 31.21 22.20 23.52
C SER A 9 31.36 23.41 24.47
N GLY A 10 31.44 23.17 25.78
CA GLY A 10 31.73 24.23 26.78
C GLY A 10 30.53 25.12 27.15
N LEU A 11 29.34 24.89 26.62
CA LEU A 11 28.10 25.54 27.04
C LEU A 11 27.30 24.63 27.98
N TRP A 12 26.82 25.21 29.08
CA TRP A 12 25.86 24.54 29.98
C TRP A 12 24.46 24.68 29.40
N VAL A 13 23.91 23.58 28.82
CA VAL A 13 22.52 23.54 28.40
C VAL A 13 21.68 23.03 29.58
N VAL A 14 20.82 23.88 30.10
CA VAL A 14 19.85 23.50 31.15
C VAL A 14 18.69 22.80 30.47
N ILE A 15 18.60 21.50 30.68
CA ILE A 15 17.52 20.67 30.14
C ILE A 15 16.36 20.71 31.14
N MET A 16 15.28 21.34 30.78
CA MET A 16 14.05 21.43 31.59
C MET A 16 13.00 20.47 31.11
N VAL A 17 13.08 19.19 31.46
CA VAL A 17 11.87 18.37 31.54
C VAL A 17 11.05 18.84 32.72
N SER A 18 9.76 19.08 32.57
CA SER A 18 8.95 19.45 33.74
C SER A 18 9.05 18.33 34.78
N ASP A 19 9.42 18.65 36.00
CA ASP A 19 9.61 17.66 37.10
C ASP A 19 8.39 16.72 37.21
N ASN A 20 7.20 17.22 36.95
CA ASN A 20 5.97 16.43 36.99
C ASN A 20 5.89 15.38 35.88
N LEU A 21 6.34 15.68 34.63
CA LEU A 21 6.28 14.73 33.51
C LEU A 21 7.21 13.54 33.78
N LEU A 22 8.43 13.81 34.24
CA LEU A 22 9.40 12.76 34.56
C LEU A 22 8.91 11.90 35.74
N GLN A 23 8.38 12.52 36.80
CA GLN A 23 7.83 11.80 37.95
C GLN A 23 6.67 10.90 37.58
N ASN A 24 5.75 11.38 36.76
CA ASN A 24 4.62 10.58 36.28
C ASN A 24 5.09 9.40 35.40
N ALA A 25 6.05 9.61 34.52
CA ALA A 25 6.60 8.54 33.69
C ALA A 25 7.36 7.49 34.52
N GLU A 26 8.13 7.91 35.52
CA GLU A 26 8.80 7.02 36.48
C GLU A 26 7.80 6.26 37.37
N ALA A 27 6.65 6.89 37.68
CA ALA A 27 5.55 6.26 38.39
C ALA A 27 4.74 5.25 37.51
N GLY A 28 5.04 5.17 36.22
CA GLY A 28 4.43 4.20 35.31
C GLY A 28 3.29 4.74 34.44
N ASP A 29 3.05 6.06 34.42
CA ASP A 29 2.04 6.63 33.54
C ASP A 29 2.44 6.48 32.06
N ALA A 30 1.66 5.72 31.28
CA ALA A 30 1.99 5.38 29.90
C ALA A 30 1.98 6.62 28.97
N GLN A 31 1.11 7.59 29.24
CA GLN A 31 1.05 8.82 28.46
C GLN A 31 2.28 9.70 28.74
N ALA A 32 2.70 9.80 30.00
CA ALA A 32 3.91 10.53 30.36
C ALA A 32 5.16 9.84 29.79
N GLN A 33 5.24 8.52 29.83
CA GLN A 33 6.31 7.75 29.20
C GLN A 33 6.39 8.00 27.70
N TYR A 34 5.27 7.96 26.99
CA TYR A 34 5.19 8.30 25.58
C TYR A 34 5.69 9.72 25.30
N GLN A 35 5.24 10.71 26.10
CA GLN A 35 5.64 12.10 25.90
C GLN A 35 7.16 12.31 26.10
N ILE A 36 7.76 11.62 27.09
CA ILE A 36 9.23 11.63 27.25
C ILE A 36 9.93 10.97 26.08
N GLY A 37 9.39 9.86 25.56
CA GLY A 37 9.86 9.22 24.34
C GLY A 37 9.89 10.20 23.16
N ILE A 38 8.80 10.94 22.94
CA ILE A 38 8.71 11.99 21.93
C ILE A 38 9.77 13.08 22.13
N ASN A 39 9.97 13.54 23.37
CA ASN A 39 10.97 14.55 23.67
C ASN A 39 12.38 14.08 23.29
N TYR A 40 12.74 12.84 23.58
CA TYR A 40 14.02 12.26 23.17
C TYR A 40 14.11 12.01 21.67
N LEU A 41 13.02 11.60 21.03
CA LEU A 41 13.00 11.32 19.58
C LEU A 41 13.30 12.57 18.75
N TYR A 42 12.68 13.69 19.12
CA TYR A 42 12.80 14.95 18.36
C TYR A 42 13.82 15.91 18.97
N GLY A 43 14.31 15.67 20.17
CA GLY A 43 15.22 16.57 20.86
C GLY A 43 14.51 17.81 21.44
N THR A 44 13.23 17.68 21.80
CA THR A 44 12.44 18.75 22.41
C THR A 44 12.68 18.73 23.92
N ASP A 45 13.11 19.85 24.49
CA ASP A 45 13.47 20.00 25.92
C ASP A 45 14.63 19.12 26.39
N VAL A 46 15.08 18.17 25.61
CA VAL A 46 16.23 17.29 25.89
C VAL A 46 17.04 17.08 24.61
N PRO A 47 18.33 16.77 24.66
CA PRO A 47 19.08 16.36 23.48
C PRO A 47 18.46 15.12 22.85
N LYS A 48 18.42 15.08 21.51
CA LYS A 48 17.93 13.92 20.76
C LYS A 48 18.72 12.67 21.15
N ASP A 49 17.97 11.61 21.50
CA ASP A 49 18.51 10.30 21.88
C ASP A 49 17.49 9.22 21.55
N THR A 50 17.65 8.60 20.36
CA THR A 50 16.72 7.58 19.87
C THR A 50 16.72 6.31 20.71
N THR A 51 17.83 5.98 21.36
CA THR A 51 17.90 4.84 22.28
C THR A 51 17.01 5.06 23.51
N LYS A 52 17.09 6.24 24.11
CA LYS A 52 16.20 6.58 25.22
C LYS A 52 14.75 6.70 24.79
N ALA A 53 14.51 7.24 23.60
CA ALA A 53 13.16 7.27 23.04
C ALA A 53 12.57 5.85 22.93
N ALA A 54 13.34 4.90 22.38
CA ALA A 54 12.93 3.50 22.25
C ALA A 54 12.64 2.85 23.62
N GLU A 55 13.49 3.11 24.64
CA GLU A 55 13.26 2.60 25.98
C GLU A 55 11.95 3.09 26.61
N TRP A 56 11.63 4.37 26.42
CA TRP A 56 10.40 4.95 26.94
C TRP A 56 9.17 4.48 26.17
N PHE A 57 9.27 4.40 24.83
CA PHE A 57 8.18 3.84 24.03
C PHE A 57 7.94 2.35 24.34
N ALA A 58 8.99 1.56 24.57
CA ALA A 58 8.84 0.17 24.98
C ALA A 58 8.00 0.05 26.26
N LYS A 59 8.33 0.81 27.31
CA LYS A 59 7.58 0.81 28.58
C LYS A 59 6.11 1.19 28.40
N ALA A 60 5.81 2.23 27.61
CA ALA A 60 4.45 2.66 27.34
C ALA A 60 3.70 1.63 26.46
N SER A 61 4.39 0.99 25.50
CA SER A 61 3.82 -0.02 24.61
C SER A 61 3.41 -1.29 25.36
N GLU A 62 4.18 -1.71 26.36
CA GLU A 62 3.86 -2.86 27.21
C GLU A 62 2.57 -2.65 28.01
N GLN A 63 2.23 -1.41 28.33
CA GLN A 63 0.97 -1.05 28.98
C GLN A 63 -0.22 -0.96 27.98
N GLY A 64 0.01 -1.23 26.69
CA GLY A 64 -1.02 -1.17 25.66
C GLY A 64 -1.27 0.22 25.09
N PHE A 65 -0.42 1.21 25.35
CA PHE A 65 -0.60 2.56 24.81
C PHE A 65 -0.30 2.59 23.31
N LEU A 66 -1.34 2.63 22.49
CA LEU A 66 -1.25 2.49 21.02
C LEU A 66 -0.30 3.50 20.35
N PRO A 67 -0.29 4.80 20.70
CA PRO A 67 0.67 5.72 20.11
C PRO A 67 2.13 5.33 20.36
N ALA A 68 2.44 4.79 21.55
CA ALA A 68 3.78 4.30 21.84
C ALA A 68 4.12 3.01 21.10
N LYS A 69 3.14 2.10 20.92
CA LYS A 69 3.33 0.90 20.10
C LYS A 69 3.72 1.26 18.68
N ARG A 70 3.04 2.24 18.09
CA ARG A 70 3.35 2.74 16.74
C ARG A 70 4.77 3.29 16.65
N GLU A 71 5.15 4.25 17.53
CA GLU A 71 6.48 4.84 17.49
C GLU A 71 7.57 3.80 17.74
N TYR A 72 7.35 2.92 18.70
CA TYR A 72 8.28 1.83 18.96
C TYR A 72 8.43 0.88 17.78
N ALA A 73 7.34 0.55 17.11
CA ALA A 73 7.35 -0.27 15.90
C ALA A 73 8.14 0.37 14.75
N ILE A 74 8.04 1.68 14.59
CA ILE A 74 8.82 2.43 13.57
C ILE A 74 10.33 2.34 13.89
N LEU A 75 10.70 2.48 15.17
CA LEU A 75 12.10 2.33 15.61
C LEU A 75 12.60 0.90 15.44
N LEU A 76 11.78 -0.11 15.75
CA LEU A 76 12.09 -1.53 15.51
C LEU A 76 12.27 -1.85 14.03
N ALA A 77 11.48 -1.25 13.16
CA ALA A 77 11.60 -1.44 11.72
C ALA A 77 12.84 -0.76 11.12
N SER A 78 13.23 0.41 11.65
CA SER A 78 14.41 1.14 11.17
C SER A 78 15.71 0.71 11.83
N GLY A 79 15.64 0.12 13.03
CA GLY A 79 16.82 -0.15 13.87
C GLY A 79 17.41 1.12 14.50
N ASP A 80 16.66 2.22 14.56
CA ASP A 80 17.14 3.48 15.08
C ASP A 80 17.04 3.51 16.62
N GLY A 81 18.18 3.34 17.28
CA GLY A 81 18.27 3.32 18.73
C GLY A 81 17.83 2.03 19.43
N VAL A 82 17.42 1.02 18.66
CA VAL A 82 17.02 -0.31 19.16
C VAL A 82 17.43 -1.39 18.17
N GLU A 83 17.65 -2.61 18.64
CA GLU A 83 17.88 -3.74 17.76
C GLU A 83 16.64 -3.98 16.85
N PRO A 84 16.83 -4.10 15.53
CA PRO A 84 15.71 -4.30 14.61
C PRO A 84 14.94 -5.59 14.90
N ASP A 85 13.62 -5.48 14.95
CA ASP A 85 12.68 -6.60 15.08
C ASP A 85 11.48 -6.38 14.17
N MET A 86 11.57 -6.91 12.95
CA MET A 86 10.55 -6.72 11.91
C MET A 86 9.24 -7.43 12.25
N GLU A 87 9.29 -8.57 12.93
CA GLU A 87 8.09 -9.33 13.30
C GLU A 87 7.26 -8.52 14.31
N LYS A 88 7.92 -8.02 15.35
CA LYS A 88 7.28 -7.18 16.36
C LYS A 88 6.82 -5.82 15.80
N ALA A 89 7.60 -5.25 14.88
CA ALA A 89 7.21 -4.01 14.19
C ALA A 89 5.90 -4.19 13.40
N VAL A 90 5.79 -5.28 12.62
CA VAL A 90 4.56 -5.60 11.88
C VAL A 90 3.38 -5.85 12.82
N GLU A 91 3.57 -6.60 13.91
CA GLU A 91 2.53 -6.84 14.90
C GLU A 91 1.97 -5.53 15.47
N TYR A 92 2.85 -4.65 15.92
CA TYR A 92 2.45 -3.39 16.55
C TYR A 92 1.84 -2.39 15.56
N LEU A 93 2.40 -2.30 14.33
CA LEU A 93 1.83 -1.47 13.27
C LEU A 93 0.46 -2.00 12.82
N SER A 94 0.30 -3.32 12.72
CA SER A 94 -0.99 -3.92 12.37
C SER A 94 -2.05 -3.58 13.41
N LEU A 95 -1.71 -3.70 14.69
CA LEU A 95 -2.62 -3.35 15.78
C LEU A 95 -3.02 -1.87 15.75
N ALA A 96 -2.07 -0.97 15.46
CA ALA A 96 -2.36 0.45 15.34
C ALA A 96 -3.18 0.77 14.07
N ALA A 97 -2.90 0.10 12.94
CA ALA A 97 -3.65 0.23 11.69
C ALA A 97 -5.10 -0.27 11.82
N ASP A 98 -5.33 -1.36 12.56
CA ASP A 98 -6.68 -1.85 12.90
C ASP A 98 -7.49 -0.82 13.73
N ASN A 99 -6.79 0.06 14.46
CA ASN A 99 -7.38 1.19 15.15
C ASN A 99 -7.38 2.48 14.29
N LEU A 100 -7.20 2.36 12.99
CA LEU A 100 -7.24 3.44 12.02
C LEU A 100 -6.20 4.54 12.27
N ASP A 101 -5.02 4.18 12.80
CA ASP A 101 -3.91 5.14 12.93
C ASP A 101 -3.29 5.40 11.55
N PRO A 102 -3.36 6.64 11.02
CA PRO A 102 -2.91 6.93 9.66
C PRO A 102 -1.39 6.75 9.47
N SER A 103 -0.59 6.98 10.51
CA SER A 103 0.86 6.74 10.47
C SER A 103 1.17 5.25 10.39
N ALA A 104 0.46 4.42 11.17
CA ALA A 104 0.63 2.97 11.13
C ALA A 104 0.22 2.39 9.77
N LEU A 105 -0.90 2.84 9.20
CA LEU A 105 -1.34 2.49 7.85
C LEU A 105 -0.27 2.82 6.80
N TYR A 106 0.32 4.01 6.89
CA TYR A 106 1.37 4.45 5.98
C TYR A 106 2.60 3.54 6.07
N HIS A 107 3.16 3.36 7.27
CA HIS A 107 4.37 2.55 7.46
C HIS A 107 4.15 1.08 7.09
N LEU A 108 3.01 0.51 7.47
CA LEU A 108 2.66 -0.86 7.10
C LEU A 108 2.44 -1.00 5.58
N GLY A 109 1.86 0.01 4.93
CA GLY A 109 1.76 0.10 3.48
C GLY A 109 3.12 0.05 2.78
N LEU A 110 4.10 0.80 3.25
CA LEU A 110 5.48 0.75 2.75
C LEU A 110 6.14 -0.62 2.99
N MET A 111 5.88 -1.26 4.12
CA MET A 111 6.38 -2.62 4.39
C MET A 111 5.81 -3.64 3.40
N TYR A 112 4.53 -3.55 3.02
CA TYR A 112 3.94 -4.39 1.97
C TYR A 112 4.46 -4.06 0.57
N GLU A 113 4.82 -2.81 0.30
CA GLU A 113 5.44 -2.42 -0.98
C GLU A 113 6.79 -3.11 -1.19
N ILE A 114 7.63 -3.08 -0.16
CA ILE A 114 9.00 -3.60 -0.23
C ILE A 114 9.02 -5.13 0.01
N GLY A 115 8.15 -5.62 0.90
CA GLY A 115 8.16 -6.99 1.40
C GLY A 115 9.05 -7.15 2.63
N THR A 116 9.12 -6.12 3.49
CA THR A 116 9.93 -6.13 4.71
C THR A 116 9.09 -6.57 5.90
N GLY A 117 9.44 -7.68 6.52
CA GLY A 117 8.68 -8.28 7.63
C GLY A 117 7.33 -8.91 7.23
N VAL A 118 6.85 -8.62 6.03
CA VAL A 118 5.63 -9.17 5.42
C VAL A 118 5.90 -9.55 3.97
N PRO A 119 5.16 -10.52 3.38
CA PRO A 119 5.24 -10.79 1.96
C PRO A 119 4.86 -9.55 1.15
N LYS A 120 5.63 -9.28 0.08
CA LYS A 120 5.34 -8.15 -0.81
C LYS A 120 3.93 -8.27 -1.42
N ASP A 121 3.13 -7.22 -1.26
CA ASP A 121 1.78 -7.11 -1.80
C ASP A 121 1.47 -5.64 -2.16
N LEU A 122 1.69 -5.30 -3.44
CA LEU A 122 1.47 -3.93 -3.93
C LEU A 122 0.00 -3.51 -3.87
N GLN A 123 -0.94 -4.46 -4.02
CA GLN A 123 -2.37 -4.14 -3.94
C GLN A 123 -2.77 -3.79 -2.50
N LYS A 124 -2.20 -4.50 -1.52
CA LYS A 124 -2.42 -4.21 -0.11
C LYS A 124 -1.73 -2.90 0.28
N ALA A 125 -0.51 -2.67 -0.22
CA ALA A 125 0.23 -1.42 -0.02
C ALA A 125 -0.56 -0.21 -0.49
N VAL A 126 -1.05 -0.21 -1.74
CA VAL A 126 -1.80 0.93 -2.30
C VAL A 126 -3.08 1.22 -1.50
N ARG A 127 -3.80 0.17 -1.06
CA ARG A 127 -5.01 0.36 -0.26
C ARG A 127 -4.72 1.00 1.09
N MET A 128 -3.66 0.57 1.77
CA MET A 128 -3.27 1.13 3.07
C MET A 128 -2.79 2.57 2.94
N LEU A 129 -1.99 2.88 1.92
CA LEU A 129 -1.52 4.23 1.65
C LEU A 129 -2.66 5.17 1.25
N ALA A 130 -3.59 4.72 0.40
CA ALA A 130 -4.78 5.50 0.05
C ALA A 130 -5.63 5.82 1.29
N TYR A 131 -5.80 4.84 2.19
CA TYR A 131 -6.54 5.05 3.42
C TYR A 131 -5.83 6.02 4.38
N ALA A 132 -4.49 5.94 4.47
CA ALA A 132 -3.70 6.91 5.22
C ALA A 132 -3.82 8.32 4.63
N ALA A 133 -3.86 8.45 3.29
CA ALA A 133 -4.06 9.72 2.59
C ALA A 133 -5.45 10.32 2.86
N GLU A 134 -6.51 9.52 2.81
CA GLU A 134 -7.88 9.94 3.17
C GLU A 134 -7.96 10.49 4.61
N MET A 135 -7.15 9.94 5.50
CA MET A 135 -7.03 10.40 6.89
C MET A 135 -6.05 11.58 7.06
N GLY A 136 -5.49 12.08 5.96
CA GLY A 136 -4.64 13.27 5.93
C GLY A 136 -3.17 13.03 6.29
N TYR A 137 -2.66 11.79 6.19
CA TYR A 137 -1.23 11.53 6.41
C TYR A 137 -0.39 12.13 5.27
N PRO A 138 0.60 12.99 5.59
CA PRO A 138 1.37 13.70 4.56
C PRO A 138 2.14 12.76 3.63
N GLY A 139 1.98 12.95 2.31
CA GLY A 139 2.73 12.20 1.29
C GLY A 139 2.19 10.81 0.98
N ALA A 140 1.19 10.32 1.70
CA ALA A 140 0.60 9.00 1.47
C ALA A 140 -0.13 8.92 0.12
N ASP A 141 -0.72 10.02 -0.34
CA ASP A 141 -1.32 10.18 -1.65
C ASP A 141 -0.30 9.97 -2.78
N ILE A 142 0.86 10.60 -2.66
CA ILE A 142 1.96 10.51 -3.65
C ILE A 142 2.45 9.06 -3.75
N ASP A 143 2.66 8.39 -2.62
CA ASP A 143 3.12 7.01 -2.60
C ASP A 143 2.05 6.04 -3.12
N ALA A 144 0.78 6.25 -2.78
CA ALA A 144 -0.34 5.47 -3.30
C ALA A 144 -0.44 5.57 -4.83
N GLU A 145 -0.39 6.79 -5.38
CA GLU A 145 -0.40 7.02 -6.84
C GLU A 145 0.80 6.37 -7.55
N ARG A 146 1.97 6.46 -6.95
CA ARG A 146 3.20 5.84 -7.49
C ARG A 146 3.04 4.31 -7.60
N ILE A 147 2.52 3.66 -6.57
CA ILE A 147 2.32 2.21 -6.56
C ILE A 147 1.17 1.80 -7.50
N ASP A 148 0.08 2.56 -7.55
CA ASP A 148 -1.03 2.29 -8.47
C ASP A 148 -0.59 2.36 -9.93
N LYS A 149 0.29 3.32 -10.26
CA LYS A 149 0.91 3.39 -11.58
C LYS A 149 1.72 2.13 -11.91
N ILE A 150 2.52 1.63 -10.97
CA ILE A 150 3.28 0.38 -11.13
C ILE A 150 2.33 -0.79 -11.40
N LEU A 151 1.27 -0.94 -10.60
CA LEU A 151 0.26 -1.99 -10.78
C LEU A 151 -0.44 -1.90 -12.13
N THR A 152 -0.75 -0.68 -12.57
CA THR A 152 -1.37 -0.43 -13.87
C THR A 152 -0.43 -0.80 -15.02
N GLU A 153 0.85 -0.45 -14.93
CA GLU A 153 1.87 -0.82 -15.91
C GLU A 153 2.08 -2.34 -15.97
N GLU A 154 2.13 -3.02 -14.82
CA GLU A 154 2.22 -4.48 -14.74
C GLU A 154 0.99 -5.16 -15.35
N ARG A 155 -0.20 -4.68 -15.04
CA ARG A 155 -1.45 -5.17 -15.64
C ARG A 155 -1.44 -5.01 -17.16
N ASN A 156 -1.05 -3.84 -17.66
CA ASN A 156 -0.98 -3.57 -19.10
C ASN A 156 0.10 -4.42 -19.78
N ARG A 157 1.24 -4.67 -19.13
CA ARG A 157 2.27 -5.58 -19.64
C ARG A 157 1.76 -7.00 -19.74
N ASN A 158 1.07 -7.47 -18.70
CA ASN A 158 0.46 -8.80 -18.68
C ASN A 158 -0.64 -8.96 -19.75
N LEU A 159 -1.44 -7.91 -19.97
CA LEU A 159 -2.44 -7.91 -21.06
C LEU A 159 -1.77 -7.98 -22.42
N ARG A 160 -0.68 -7.25 -22.66
CA ARG A 160 0.07 -7.29 -23.93
C ARG A 160 0.80 -8.62 -24.14
N ALA A 161 1.20 -9.32 -23.08
CA ALA A 161 1.87 -10.62 -23.16
C ALA A 161 0.89 -11.79 -23.38
N ARG A 162 -0.43 -11.56 -23.26
CA ARG A 162 -1.43 -12.60 -23.50
C ARG A 162 -1.46 -12.98 -24.98
N PRO A 163 -1.72 -14.27 -25.32
CA PRO A 163 -1.83 -14.69 -26.68
C PRO A 163 -2.93 -13.90 -27.39
N ILE A 164 -2.63 -13.44 -28.62
CA ILE A 164 -3.58 -12.77 -29.46
C ILE A 164 -4.47 -13.85 -30.06
N LEU A 165 -5.78 -13.75 -29.84
CA LEU A 165 -6.75 -14.61 -30.51
C LEU A 165 -7.01 -14.04 -31.91
N LYS A 166 -6.64 -14.81 -32.94
CA LYS A 166 -6.95 -14.47 -34.32
C LYS A 166 -8.24 -15.20 -34.72
N LEU A 167 -9.33 -14.45 -34.83
CA LEU A 167 -10.60 -14.96 -35.35
C LEU A 167 -10.64 -14.79 -36.87
N GLN A 168 -10.72 -15.89 -37.61
CA GLN A 168 -10.83 -15.90 -39.05
C GLN A 168 -12.33 -15.90 -39.42
N ILE A 169 -12.77 -14.88 -40.13
CA ILE A 169 -14.20 -14.56 -40.33
C ILE A 169 -14.86 -15.31 -41.49
N SER A 170 -14.12 -16.02 -42.35
CA SER A 170 -14.68 -16.59 -43.58
C SER A 170 -15.48 -17.88 -43.42
N ASP A 171 -15.21 -18.67 -42.42
CA ASP A 171 -15.97 -19.82 -41.98
C ASP A 171 -15.71 -19.92 -40.49
N VAL A 172 -16.75 -19.84 -39.68
CA VAL A 172 -16.61 -19.88 -38.20
C VAL A 172 -15.99 -21.21 -37.80
N ASP A 173 -14.69 -21.33 -38.02
CA ASP A 173 -13.91 -22.44 -37.51
C ASP A 173 -13.61 -22.15 -36.02
N VAL A 174 -14.54 -22.60 -35.25
CA VAL A 174 -14.68 -22.25 -33.83
C VAL A 174 -13.62 -22.94 -32.96
N GLU A 175 -12.68 -23.70 -33.54
CA GLU A 175 -11.56 -24.30 -32.83
C GLU A 175 -10.60 -23.25 -32.22
N ALA A 176 -10.71 -21.98 -32.63
CA ALA A 176 -9.86 -20.89 -32.21
C ALA A 176 -10.38 -20.06 -31.03
N ALA A 177 -11.52 -20.39 -30.42
CA ALA A 177 -12.01 -19.65 -29.27
C ALA A 177 -11.05 -19.79 -28.08
N CYS A 178 -10.63 -18.66 -27.55
CA CYS A 178 -9.65 -18.63 -26.42
C CYS A 178 -10.19 -19.28 -25.16
N CYS A 179 -11.51 -19.45 -25.06
CA CYS A 179 -12.16 -20.20 -24.02
C CYS A 179 -13.56 -20.62 -24.48
N LYS A 180 -14.04 -21.74 -23.92
CA LYS A 180 -15.36 -22.27 -24.22
C LYS A 180 -16.49 -21.27 -23.96
N ARG A 181 -16.34 -20.44 -22.90
CA ARG A 181 -17.34 -19.40 -22.57
C ARG A 181 -17.53 -18.35 -23.65
N MET A 182 -16.43 -17.89 -24.28
CA MET A 182 -16.55 -16.93 -25.38
C MET A 182 -17.28 -17.55 -26.57
N LEU A 183 -17.03 -18.83 -26.86
CA LEU A 183 -17.72 -19.56 -27.87
C LEU A 183 -19.21 -19.67 -27.59
N ASP A 184 -19.54 -20.07 -26.35
CA ASP A 184 -20.94 -20.22 -25.93
C ASP A 184 -21.68 -18.86 -26.06
N SER A 185 -21.06 -17.73 -25.62
CA SER A 185 -21.68 -16.40 -25.77
C SER A 185 -21.82 -15.92 -27.21
N LEU A 186 -20.88 -16.26 -28.09
CA LEU A 186 -21.04 -16.00 -29.53
C LEU A 186 -22.20 -16.81 -30.15
N LEU A 187 -22.37 -18.06 -29.73
CA LEU A 187 -23.46 -18.92 -30.18
C LEU A 187 -24.81 -18.48 -29.61
N GLU A 188 -24.84 -17.95 -28.41
CA GLU A 188 -26.03 -17.41 -27.73
C GLU A 188 -26.38 -15.98 -28.20
N GLN A 189 -25.58 -15.37 -29.06
CA GLN A 189 -25.71 -13.99 -29.57
C GLN A 189 -25.55 -12.90 -28.50
N GLU A 190 -24.98 -13.21 -27.36
CA GLU A 190 -24.62 -12.20 -26.34
C GLU A 190 -23.45 -11.31 -26.82
N ILE A 191 -22.59 -11.85 -27.71
CA ILE A 191 -21.53 -11.12 -28.39
C ILE A 191 -21.82 -11.13 -29.87
N VAL A 192 -22.02 -9.97 -30.47
CA VAL A 192 -22.38 -9.80 -31.85
C VAL A 192 -21.22 -9.32 -32.69
N PHE A 193 -21.04 -9.96 -33.84
CA PHE A 193 -20.10 -9.52 -34.84
C PHE A 193 -20.72 -8.41 -35.71
N ILE A 194 -20.00 -7.28 -35.85
CA ILE A 194 -20.44 -6.21 -36.76
C ILE A 194 -19.32 -5.85 -37.74
N ASP A 195 -19.72 -5.48 -38.93
CA ASP A 195 -18.86 -4.85 -39.93
C ASP A 195 -19.03 -3.33 -39.80
N SER A 196 -18.02 -2.66 -39.20
CA SER A 196 -18.05 -1.21 -39.02
C SER A 196 -17.19 -0.50 -40.05
N TYR A 197 -17.38 0.82 -40.20
CA TYR A 197 -16.59 1.63 -41.16
C TYR A 197 -15.06 1.66 -40.77
N LYS A 198 -14.70 1.21 -39.57
CA LYS A 198 -13.31 1.02 -39.13
C LYS A 198 -12.81 -0.41 -39.30
N GLY A 199 -13.63 -1.30 -39.85
CA GLY A 199 -13.37 -2.73 -39.96
C GLY A 199 -14.24 -3.59 -39.06
N PRO A 200 -14.05 -4.92 -39.13
CA PRO A 200 -14.81 -5.86 -38.31
C PRO A 200 -14.55 -5.66 -36.82
N ALA A 201 -15.60 -5.74 -36.03
CA ALA A 201 -15.56 -5.62 -34.58
C ALA A 201 -16.47 -6.62 -33.89
N LEU A 202 -16.11 -6.99 -32.66
CA LEU A 202 -17.01 -7.72 -31.75
C LEU A 202 -17.64 -6.74 -30.78
N LEU A 203 -18.96 -6.81 -30.64
CA LEU A 203 -19.71 -6.06 -29.64
C LEU A 203 -20.14 -6.97 -28.51
N GLY A 204 -20.02 -6.48 -27.31
CA GLY A 204 -20.61 -7.05 -26.10
C GLY A 204 -21.21 -5.94 -25.24
N GLU A 205 -22.05 -6.29 -24.32
CA GLU A 205 -22.60 -5.34 -23.33
C GLU A 205 -21.57 -5.03 -22.22
N ASP A 206 -21.48 -3.76 -21.85
CA ASP A 206 -20.73 -3.34 -20.67
C ASP A 206 -21.57 -3.47 -19.38
N LYS A 207 -21.05 -2.98 -18.26
CA LYS A 207 -21.70 -3.04 -16.94
C LYS A 207 -23.04 -2.31 -16.88
N ASP A 208 -23.25 -1.37 -17.79
CA ASP A 208 -24.41 -0.49 -17.85
C ASP A 208 -25.41 -0.93 -18.94
N GLY A 209 -25.18 -2.10 -19.58
CA GLY A 209 -26.00 -2.64 -20.64
C GLY A 209 -25.84 -1.89 -21.97
N MET A 210 -24.69 -1.23 -22.17
CA MET A 210 -24.38 -0.50 -23.41
C MET A 210 -23.46 -1.33 -24.29
N ASP A 211 -23.76 -1.37 -25.58
CA ASP A 211 -22.92 -2.03 -26.58
C ASP A 211 -21.51 -1.41 -26.61
N THR A 212 -20.49 -2.23 -26.42
CA THR A 212 -19.09 -1.80 -26.46
C THR A 212 -18.26 -2.69 -27.37
N VAL A 213 -17.24 -2.12 -28.00
CA VAL A 213 -16.29 -2.86 -28.82
C VAL A 213 -15.35 -3.65 -27.94
N LEU A 214 -15.28 -4.96 -28.11
CA LEU A 214 -14.42 -5.84 -27.34
C LEU A 214 -13.02 -5.89 -27.95
N GLU A 215 -12.03 -5.39 -27.22
CA GLU A 215 -10.61 -5.51 -27.57
C GLU A 215 -9.96 -6.77 -26.99
N CYS A 216 -10.60 -7.39 -26.01
CA CYS A 216 -10.14 -8.62 -25.40
C CYS A 216 -11.32 -9.49 -24.96
N CYS A 217 -11.08 -10.79 -24.84
CA CYS A 217 -12.09 -11.74 -24.37
C CYS A 217 -12.56 -11.37 -22.95
N PRO A 218 -13.87 -11.14 -22.73
CA PRO A 218 -14.39 -10.72 -21.43
C PRO A 218 -14.24 -11.79 -20.34
N PHE A 219 -14.02 -13.06 -20.72
CA PHE A 219 -13.95 -14.18 -19.78
C PHE A 219 -12.54 -14.56 -19.37
N CYS A 220 -11.56 -14.51 -20.28
CA CYS A 220 -10.17 -14.86 -19.99
C CYS A 220 -9.19 -13.70 -20.24
N GLY A 221 -9.67 -12.60 -20.81
CA GLY A 221 -8.89 -11.39 -21.11
C GLY A 221 -7.81 -11.58 -22.18
N ALA A 222 -7.86 -12.63 -23.00
CA ALA A 222 -6.99 -12.73 -24.15
C ALA A 222 -7.31 -11.59 -25.14
N ARG A 223 -6.27 -10.98 -25.71
CA ARG A 223 -6.44 -9.91 -26.70
C ARG A 223 -7.09 -10.48 -27.96
N ILE A 224 -8.06 -9.75 -28.52
CA ILE A 224 -8.76 -10.12 -29.73
C ILE A 224 -8.18 -9.33 -30.92
N GLU A 225 -7.74 -10.02 -31.95
CA GLU A 225 -7.33 -9.42 -33.20
C GLU A 225 -8.19 -10.01 -34.29
N LEU A 226 -9.05 -9.19 -34.91
CA LEU A 226 -9.91 -9.59 -36.01
C LEU A 226 -9.12 -9.52 -37.32
N VAL A 227 -9.00 -10.65 -38.01
CA VAL A 227 -8.32 -10.74 -39.28
C VAL A 227 -9.40 -10.76 -40.40
N SER A 228 -9.49 -9.68 -41.18
CA SER A 228 -10.31 -9.67 -42.38
C SER A 228 -9.56 -10.35 -43.51
N HIS A 229 -10.17 -11.33 -44.15
CA HIS A 229 -9.70 -11.75 -45.45
C HIS A 229 -10.15 -10.71 -46.49
N ASP A 230 -9.16 -9.98 -47.02
CA ASP A 230 -9.39 -9.20 -48.22
C ASP A 230 -9.98 -10.13 -49.31
N LYS A 231 -11.26 -9.99 -49.54
CA LYS A 231 -11.83 -10.51 -50.78
C LYS A 231 -11.18 -9.72 -51.90
N LYS A 232 -10.20 -10.30 -52.56
CA LYS A 232 -9.78 -9.83 -53.86
C LYS A 232 -11.01 -10.00 -54.79
N TYR A 233 -11.66 -8.90 -55.10
CA TYR A 233 -12.52 -8.78 -56.26
C TYR A 233 -11.65 -8.44 -57.46
#